data_2792e3a9be40570b3899c573254835ab
#
_entry.id   2792e3a9be40570b3899c573254835ab
#
_cell.length_a   1.000
_cell.length_b   1.000
_cell.length_c   1.000
_cell.angle_alpha   90.00
_cell.angle_beta   90.00
_cell.angle_gamma   90.00
#
_symmetry.space_group_name_H-M   'P 1'
#
loop_
_entity.id
_entity.type
_entity.pdbx_description
1 polymer ?
#
loop_
_entity_poly.entity_id
_entity_poly.type
_entity_poly.pdbx_seq_one_letter_code
_entity_poly.pdbx_strand_id
1 'polypeptide(L)'
;NCMTNRSVRQVVKVSIGGDVIRLKLSNIYSMQPVEIRSIYIAHAKDSSDIDAKTAQYFKFGNSYKTVIPAGKQIVSNALKFKLRNLERVAITINYTSAPEIPTVHMGSRTTSYIMKGVTNAHTNFAKAFRENHWYNISSIDVYTMSNNMSAIAIIGNSITDGKCSTDNAQNRWPDVMSEMLQLKHKITNQGVLNLGIGNNRVTVPGGFGALAKERFDRDILMQSGVKKVVIFEGVNDIGAARRGSSETVARQIIESI
;
A
#
# COMPACT_ATOMS: atom_id res chain seq x y z
N ASN A 1 16.35 -4.40 10.62
CA ASN A 1 15.69 -4.51 11.93
C ASN A 1 14.54 -5.50 11.81
N CYS A 2 14.69 -6.63 12.50
CA CYS A 2 13.66 -7.66 12.53
C CYS A 2 12.39 -7.13 13.22
N MET A 3 11.23 -7.31 12.58
CA MET A 3 9.92 -6.93 13.14
C MET A 3 9.40 -7.93 14.19
N THR A 4 10.14 -8.98 14.48
CA THR A 4 9.79 -9.99 15.48
C THR A 4 9.55 -9.36 16.84
N ASN A 5 8.41 -9.71 17.46
CA ASN A 5 7.94 -9.17 18.74
C ASN A 5 7.88 -7.64 18.77
N ARG A 6 7.34 -7.05 17.69
CA ARG A 6 7.14 -5.60 17.58
C ARG A 6 5.74 -5.28 17.09
N SER A 7 5.30 -4.07 17.38
CA SER A 7 4.10 -3.45 16.84
C SER A 7 4.49 -2.36 15.86
N VAL A 8 3.90 -2.37 14.68
CA VAL A 8 4.15 -1.37 13.63
C VAL A 8 2.85 -0.68 13.29
N ARG A 9 2.74 0.61 13.61
CA ARG A 9 1.62 1.47 13.24
C ARG A 9 1.94 2.22 11.97
N GLN A 10 1.11 2.06 10.95
CA GLN A 10 1.31 2.59 9.61
C GLN A 10 0.10 3.43 9.23
N VAL A 11 0.34 4.68 8.83
CA VAL A 11 -0.70 5.61 8.42
C VAL A 11 -0.85 5.54 6.91
N VAL A 12 -2.09 5.42 6.44
CA VAL A 12 -2.43 5.43 5.02
C VAL A 12 -3.60 6.38 4.77
N LYS A 13 -3.61 7.03 3.61
CA LYS A 13 -4.75 7.81 3.13
C LYS A 13 -5.50 6.99 2.11
N VAL A 14 -6.79 6.82 2.31
CA VAL A 14 -7.66 6.12 1.38
C VAL A 14 -8.26 7.08 0.36
N SER A 15 -8.56 6.58 -0.83
CA SER A 15 -9.24 7.38 -1.86
C SER A 15 -10.76 7.36 -1.70
N ILE A 16 -11.34 6.19 -1.51
CA ILE A 16 -12.79 6.00 -1.29
C ILE A 16 -13.06 5.37 0.05
N GLY A 17 -14.24 5.57 0.56
CA GLY A 17 -14.73 5.03 1.81
C GLY A 17 -15.89 4.06 1.63
N GLY A 18 -16.41 3.60 2.75
CA GLY A 18 -17.55 2.68 2.89
C GLY A 18 -17.68 2.18 4.31
N ASP A 19 -18.68 1.35 4.56
CA ASP A 19 -19.00 0.88 5.91
C ASP A 19 -18.42 -0.51 6.24
N VAL A 20 -17.97 -1.23 5.22
CA VAL A 20 -17.38 -2.56 5.35
C VAL A 20 -16.10 -2.62 4.53
N ILE A 21 -15.03 -3.07 5.16
CA ILE A 21 -13.71 -3.15 4.55
C ILE A 21 -13.08 -4.52 4.76
N ARG A 22 -12.05 -4.83 3.97
CA ARG A 22 -11.11 -5.92 4.24
C ARG A 22 -9.69 -5.47 3.92
N LEU A 23 -8.74 -6.03 4.63
CA LEU A 23 -7.32 -5.73 4.48
C LEU A 23 -6.62 -6.84 3.70
N LYS A 24 -5.87 -6.47 2.67
CA LYS A 24 -4.97 -7.37 1.96
C LYS A 24 -3.54 -7.15 2.48
N LEU A 25 -2.88 -8.26 2.81
CA LEU A 25 -1.49 -8.29 3.28
C LEU A 25 -0.63 -9.07 2.29
N SER A 26 0.64 -8.69 2.19
CA SER A 26 1.59 -9.25 1.23
C SER A 26 2.90 -9.64 1.90
N ASN A 27 3.40 -10.82 1.53
CA ASN A 27 4.72 -11.34 1.88
C ASN A 27 5.43 -11.93 0.64
N ILE A 28 5.14 -11.34 -0.53
CA ILE A 28 5.53 -11.90 -1.84
C ILE A 28 7.03 -11.88 -2.09
N TYR A 29 7.77 -11.01 -1.44
CA TYR A 29 9.22 -10.86 -1.61
C TYR A 29 10.04 -11.49 -0.50
N SER A 30 9.41 -12.17 0.45
CA SER A 30 10.10 -12.86 1.52
C SER A 30 10.09 -14.37 1.32
N MET A 31 11.20 -15.00 1.70
CA MET A 31 11.39 -16.45 1.65
C MET A 31 10.94 -17.15 2.93
N GLN A 32 10.47 -16.42 3.92
CA GLN A 32 10.02 -16.93 5.20
C GLN A 32 8.62 -16.40 5.53
N PRO A 33 7.82 -17.13 6.31
CA PRO A 33 6.50 -16.67 6.72
C PRO A 33 6.59 -15.48 7.68
N VAL A 34 5.52 -14.70 7.72
CA VAL A 34 5.28 -13.66 8.72
C VAL A 34 4.16 -14.13 9.63
N GLU A 35 4.44 -14.20 10.94
CA GLU A 35 3.43 -14.55 11.96
C GLU A 35 2.92 -13.29 12.64
N ILE A 36 1.62 -13.13 12.64
CA ILE A 36 0.94 -11.94 13.17
C ILE A 36 0.03 -12.36 14.33
N ARG A 37 0.14 -11.66 15.43
CA ARG A 37 -0.71 -11.87 16.62
C ARG A 37 -2.07 -11.21 16.46
N SER A 38 -2.08 -9.99 15.97
CA SER A 38 -3.31 -9.21 15.74
C SER A 38 -3.04 -7.99 14.87
N ILE A 39 -4.09 -7.49 14.24
CA ILE A 39 -4.07 -6.26 13.45
C ILE A 39 -5.30 -5.44 13.83
N TYR A 40 -5.10 -4.16 14.11
CA TYR A 40 -6.22 -3.24 14.31
C TYR A 40 -6.09 -1.99 13.44
N ILE A 41 -7.24 -1.44 13.07
CA ILE A 41 -7.38 -0.20 12.32
C ILE A 41 -8.13 0.81 13.18
N ALA A 42 -7.76 2.08 13.07
CA ALA A 42 -8.46 3.19 13.69
C ALA A 42 -8.35 4.44 12.82
N HIS A 43 -9.26 5.41 13.02
CA HIS A 43 -9.09 6.73 12.42
C HIS A 43 -7.82 7.38 12.92
N ALA A 44 -6.96 7.84 12.01
CA ALA A 44 -5.74 8.54 12.35
C ALA A 44 -6.05 9.97 12.78
N LYS A 45 -5.34 10.42 13.80
CA LYS A 45 -5.26 11.82 14.20
C LYS A 45 -3.97 12.42 13.64
N ASP A 46 -3.23 13.11 14.46
CA ASP A 46 -1.96 13.69 14.08
C ASP A 46 -0.80 12.76 14.40
N SER A 47 0.21 12.73 13.55
CA SER A 47 1.43 11.93 13.74
C SER A 47 1.11 10.43 13.98
N SER A 48 1.50 9.90 15.15
CA SER A 48 1.24 8.52 15.57
C SER A 48 -0.10 8.30 16.27
N ASP A 49 -0.85 9.37 16.53
CA ASP A 49 -2.05 9.31 17.33
C ASP A 49 -3.26 8.80 16.55
N ILE A 50 -4.13 8.11 17.25
CA ILE A 50 -5.36 7.53 16.69
C ILE A 50 -6.55 7.87 17.57
N ASP A 51 -7.75 7.82 17.00
CA ASP A 51 -8.97 7.79 17.79
C ASP A 51 -9.21 6.37 18.30
N ALA A 52 -8.78 6.10 19.55
CA ALA A 52 -8.86 4.78 20.15
C ALA A 52 -10.30 4.21 20.21
N LYS A 53 -11.31 5.08 20.27
CA LYS A 53 -12.73 4.66 20.30
C LYS A 53 -13.17 4.03 18.98
N THR A 54 -12.48 4.29 17.89
CA THR A 54 -12.80 3.76 16.55
C THR A 54 -12.06 2.47 16.23
N ALA A 55 -11.15 2.02 17.09
CA ALA A 55 -10.32 0.86 16.84
C ALA A 55 -11.13 -0.42 16.68
N GLN A 56 -10.85 -1.15 15.60
CA GLN A 56 -11.43 -2.45 15.29
C GLN A 56 -10.34 -3.43 14.90
N TYR A 57 -10.48 -4.69 15.32
CA TYR A 57 -9.54 -5.76 15.02
C TYR A 57 -9.98 -6.56 13.80
N PHE A 58 -9.07 -6.81 12.86
CA PHE A 58 -9.28 -7.74 11.76
C PHE A 58 -9.23 -9.19 12.25
N LYS A 59 -10.07 -10.03 11.64
CA LYS A 59 -10.04 -11.48 11.79
C LYS A 59 -9.66 -12.15 10.49
N PHE A 60 -9.11 -13.34 10.63
CA PHE A 60 -8.78 -14.27 9.55
C PHE A 60 -9.43 -15.62 9.90
N GLY A 61 -10.55 -15.93 9.26
CA GLY A 61 -11.44 -16.97 9.74
C GLY A 61 -12.00 -16.62 11.13
N ASN A 62 -11.82 -17.50 12.10
CA ASN A 62 -12.27 -17.28 13.49
C ASN A 62 -11.18 -16.74 14.41
N SER A 63 -10.00 -16.36 13.88
CA SER A 63 -8.83 -15.96 14.67
C SER A 63 -8.39 -14.53 14.39
N TYR A 64 -7.87 -13.86 15.41
CA TYR A 64 -7.13 -12.63 15.26
C TYR A 64 -5.67 -12.88 14.85
N LYS A 65 -5.15 -14.08 15.12
CA LYS A 65 -3.81 -14.50 14.69
C LYS A 65 -3.87 -14.96 13.23
N THR A 66 -2.79 -14.69 12.51
CA THR A 66 -2.65 -15.18 11.14
C THR A 66 -1.19 -15.37 10.78
N VAL A 67 -0.97 -16.10 9.69
CA VAL A 67 0.34 -16.29 9.07
C VAL A 67 0.24 -15.85 7.61
N ILE A 68 1.17 -15.02 7.14
CA ILE A 68 1.34 -14.77 5.73
C ILE A 68 2.46 -15.70 5.24
N PRO A 69 2.15 -16.75 4.46
CA PRO A 69 3.19 -17.65 3.97
C PRO A 69 4.23 -16.94 3.11
N ALA A 70 5.42 -17.48 3.02
CA ALA A 70 6.47 -17.00 2.12
C ALA A 70 5.94 -16.92 0.68
N GLY A 71 6.20 -15.82 -0.01
CA GLY A 71 5.80 -15.61 -1.40
C GLY A 71 4.28 -15.46 -1.63
N LYS A 72 3.47 -15.25 -0.58
CA LYS A 72 2.00 -15.20 -0.69
C LYS A 72 1.41 -13.88 -0.22
N GLN A 73 0.13 -13.71 -0.57
CA GLN A 73 -0.76 -12.68 -0.06
C GLN A 73 -1.93 -13.35 0.68
N ILE A 74 -2.49 -12.66 1.65
CA ILE A 74 -3.71 -13.06 2.36
C ILE A 74 -4.66 -11.88 2.46
N VAL A 75 -5.94 -12.18 2.68
CA VAL A 75 -7.00 -11.18 2.84
C VAL A 75 -7.74 -11.46 4.14
N SER A 76 -8.02 -10.42 4.91
CA SER A 76 -8.82 -10.52 6.13
C SER A 76 -10.29 -10.84 5.82
N ASN A 77 -11.01 -11.27 6.84
CA ASN A 77 -12.47 -11.23 6.80
C ASN A 77 -12.96 -9.78 6.60
N ALA A 78 -14.19 -9.64 6.15
CA ALA A 78 -14.88 -8.35 6.12
C ALA A 78 -15.02 -7.79 7.55
N LEU A 79 -14.79 -6.51 7.69
CA LEU A 79 -14.84 -5.78 8.95
C LEU A 79 -15.79 -4.58 8.81
N LYS A 80 -16.76 -4.45 9.72
CA LYS A 80 -17.54 -3.21 9.84
C LYS A 80 -16.63 -2.10 10.37
N PHE A 81 -16.34 -1.13 9.52
CA PHE A 81 -15.53 0.03 9.85
C PHE A 81 -15.95 1.19 8.94
N LYS A 82 -16.48 2.25 9.53
CA LYS A 82 -16.94 3.42 8.77
C LYS A 82 -15.73 4.20 8.27
N LEU A 83 -15.39 3.99 7.01
CA LEU A 83 -14.29 4.63 6.32
C LEU A 83 -14.84 5.76 5.46
N ARG A 84 -14.33 6.98 5.63
CA ARG A 84 -14.71 8.15 4.84
C ARG A 84 -13.80 8.30 3.62
N ASN A 85 -14.33 8.90 2.56
CA ASN A 85 -13.50 9.26 1.42
C ASN A 85 -12.35 10.19 1.83
N LEU A 86 -11.17 9.99 1.24
CA LEU A 86 -9.96 10.78 1.46
C LEU A 86 -9.44 10.79 2.91
N GLU A 87 -9.91 9.87 3.72
CA GLU A 87 -9.56 9.79 5.13
C GLU A 87 -8.17 9.17 5.35
N ARG A 88 -7.53 9.56 6.46
CA ARG A 88 -6.36 8.89 6.98
C ARG A 88 -6.76 7.87 8.04
N VAL A 89 -6.26 6.67 7.91
CA VAL A 89 -6.40 5.61 8.90
C VAL A 89 -5.04 5.09 9.31
N ALA A 90 -4.95 4.56 10.51
CA ALA A 90 -3.76 3.90 11.01
C ALA A 90 -4.03 2.40 11.16
N ILE A 91 -3.19 1.60 10.52
CA ILE A 91 -3.17 0.14 10.63
C ILE A 91 -2.01 -0.24 11.53
N THR A 92 -2.28 -0.92 12.63
CA THR A 92 -1.25 -1.39 13.56
C THR A 92 -1.17 -2.90 13.50
N ILE A 93 0.00 -3.43 13.14
CA ILE A 93 0.28 -4.87 13.07
C ILE A 93 1.14 -5.25 14.28
N ASN A 94 0.66 -6.20 15.09
CA ASN A 94 1.40 -6.81 16.16
C ASN A 94 2.05 -8.10 15.63
N TYR A 95 3.35 -8.05 15.36
CA TYR A 95 4.10 -9.19 14.84
C TYR A 95 4.51 -10.14 15.97
N THR A 96 4.33 -11.44 15.75
CA THR A 96 4.92 -12.51 16.57
C THR A 96 6.33 -12.80 16.08
N SER A 97 6.45 -13.10 14.79
CA SER A 97 7.74 -13.27 14.10
C SER A 97 7.69 -12.71 12.69
N ALA A 98 8.82 -12.26 12.20
CA ALA A 98 8.97 -11.76 10.85
C ALA A 98 10.39 -12.05 10.35
N PRO A 99 10.55 -12.26 9.04
CA PRO A 99 11.86 -12.49 8.45
C PRO A 99 12.78 -11.28 8.61
N GLU A 100 14.07 -11.52 8.54
CA GLU A 100 15.08 -10.47 8.56
C GLU A 100 14.93 -9.55 7.34
N ILE A 101 14.59 -10.13 6.19
CA ILE A 101 14.30 -9.40 4.95
C ILE A 101 12.78 -9.46 4.71
N PRO A 102 12.02 -8.44 5.16
CA PRO A 102 10.57 -8.41 5.01
C PRO A 102 10.14 -7.96 3.62
N THR A 103 8.89 -8.25 3.25
CA THR A 103 8.22 -7.54 2.17
C THR A 103 7.89 -6.13 2.63
N VAL A 104 8.49 -5.14 1.98
CA VAL A 104 8.47 -3.73 2.38
C VAL A 104 8.31 -2.82 1.16
N HIS A 105 7.58 -1.72 1.33
CA HIS A 105 7.56 -0.60 0.39
C HIS A 105 8.44 0.52 0.94
N MET A 106 9.60 0.73 0.32
CA MET A 106 10.64 1.65 0.80
C MET A 106 10.27 3.12 0.63
N GLY A 107 9.43 3.43 -0.35
CA GLY A 107 9.08 4.79 -0.75
C GLY A 107 7.77 5.30 -0.16
N SER A 108 7.37 4.91 1.04
CA SER A 108 6.04 5.26 1.59
C SER A 108 5.75 6.76 1.70
N ARG A 109 6.77 7.61 1.78
CA ARG A 109 6.64 9.05 2.08
C ARG A 109 5.76 9.33 3.30
N THR A 110 5.65 8.33 4.16
CA THR A 110 4.80 8.36 5.34
C THR A 110 5.51 7.61 6.46
N THR A 111 5.52 8.21 7.63
CA THR A 111 6.16 7.65 8.80
C THR A 111 5.38 6.46 9.33
N SER A 112 6.05 5.36 9.54
CA SER A 112 5.62 4.21 10.33
C SER A 112 6.26 4.24 11.70
N TYR A 113 5.52 3.86 12.72
CA TYR A 113 5.91 3.93 14.12
C TYR A 113 6.07 2.53 14.69
N ILE A 114 7.24 2.21 15.21
CA ILE A 114 7.64 0.87 15.63
C ILE A 114 7.90 0.85 17.14
N MET A 115 7.23 -0.06 17.85
CA MET A 115 7.41 -0.30 19.28
C MET A 115 7.74 -1.76 19.57
N LYS A 116 8.39 -2.02 20.69
CA LYS A 116 8.62 -3.39 21.21
C LYS A 116 7.31 -3.95 21.78
N GLY A 117 7.10 -5.24 21.58
CA GLY A 117 5.99 -5.98 22.17
C GLY A 117 4.66 -5.75 21.47
N VAL A 118 3.60 -6.14 22.13
CA VAL A 118 2.21 -6.07 21.67
C VAL A 118 1.58 -4.77 22.16
N THR A 119 0.87 -4.10 21.28
CA THR A 119 0.16 -2.86 21.58
C THR A 119 -1.35 -2.99 21.35
N ASN A 120 -2.09 -2.05 21.88
CA ASN A 120 -3.51 -1.85 21.64
C ASN A 120 -3.81 -0.38 21.29
N ALA A 121 -5.09 -0.06 21.11
CA ALA A 121 -5.53 1.27 20.72
C ALA A 121 -5.15 2.39 21.70
N HIS A 122 -4.95 2.07 22.97
CA HIS A 122 -4.59 3.03 24.03
C HIS A 122 -3.09 3.18 24.23
N THR A 123 -2.27 2.40 23.52
CA THR A 123 -0.81 2.49 23.61
C THR A 123 -0.32 3.78 22.95
N ASN A 124 0.47 4.54 23.71
CA ASN A 124 1.09 5.77 23.22
C ASN A 124 2.32 5.46 22.36
N PHE A 125 2.33 5.91 21.12
CA PHE A 125 3.40 5.73 20.16
C PHE A 125 4.35 6.94 20.02
N ALA A 126 4.23 7.97 20.86
CA ALA A 126 5.03 9.19 20.75
C ALA A 126 6.55 8.95 20.77
N LYS A 127 6.99 7.93 21.54
CA LYS A 127 8.41 7.51 21.66
C LYS A 127 8.77 6.33 20.75
N ALA A 128 7.92 5.96 19.79
CA ALA A 128 8.19 4.88 18.86
C ALA A 128 9.39 5.21 17.96
N PHE A 129 10.13 4.19 17.57
CA PHE A 129 11.10 4.32 16.48
C PHE A 129 10.35 4.63 15.18
N ARG A 130 10.95 5.44 14.30
CA ARG A 130 10.29 5.97 13.10
C ARG A 130 11.06 5.58 11.85
N GLU A 131 10.32 5.11 10.85
CA GLU A 131 10.85 4.83 9.49
C GLU A 131 9.82 5.25 8.44
N ASN A 132 10.29 5.66 7.27
CA ASN A 132 9.40 6.01 6.15
C ASN A 132 9.24 4.83 5.19
N HIS A 133 8.70 3.72 5.70
CA HIS A 133 8.41 2.49 4.96
C HIS A 133 7.04 1.96 5.33
N TRP A 134 6.41 1.20 4.42
CA TRP A 134 5.25 0.36 4.74
C TRP A 134 5.61 -1.11 4.71
N TYR A 135 5.13 -1.85 5.69
CA TYR A 135 5.43 -3.27 5.90
C TYR A 135 4.18 -4.11 5.73
N ASN A 136 4.22 -5.08 4.83
CA ASN A 136 3.22 -6.11 4.58
C ASN A 136 1.81 -5.62 4.20
N ILE A 137 1.42 -4.37 4.40
CA ILE A 137 0.12 -3.86 3.92
C ILE A 137 0.15 -3.73 2.39
N SER A 138 -0.94 -4.15 1.73
CA SER A 138 -1.04 -4.10 0.28
C SER A 138 -2.19 -3.20 -0.18
N SER A 139 -3.41 -3.49 0.25
CA SER A 139 -4.57 -2.67 -0.08
C SER A 139 -5.69 -2.79 0.97
N ILE A 140 -6.59 -1.82 0.96
CA ILE A 140 -7.87 -1.86 1.65
C ILE A 140 -8.95 -1.94 0.58
N ASP A 141 -9.73 -3.00 0.58
CA ASP A 141 -10.92 -3.11 -0.25
C ASP A 141 -12.14 -2.58 0.50
N VAL A 142 -13.02 -1.91 -0.20
CA VAL A 142 -14.29 -1.41 0.32
C VAL A 142 -15.43 -2.18 -0.33
N TYR A 143 -16.35 -2.71 0.47
CA TYR A 143 -17.55 -3.35 -0.05
C TYR A 143 -18.56 -2.30 -0.53
N THR A 144 -19.12 -2.54 -1.70
CA THR A 144 -20.20 -1.71 -2.26
C THR A 144 -21.22 -2.57 -2.99
N MET A 145 -22.48 -2.19 -2.91
CA MET A 145 -23.54 -2.74 -3.75
C MET A 145 -23.79 -1.92 -5.01
N SER A 146 -23.10 -0.78 -5.16
CA SER A 146 -23.23 0.10 -6.31
C SER A 146 -22.42 -0.39 -7.49
N ASN A 147 -23.07 -0.63 -8.62
CA ASN A 147 -22.40 -1.00 -9.87
C ASN A 147 -21.60 0.16 -10.50
N ASN A 148 -21.78 1.38 -9.99
CA ASN A 148 -21.08 2.57 -10.48
C ASN A 148 -19.74 2.82 -9.79
N MET A 149 -19.41 2.05 -8.73
CA MET A 149 -18.11 2.14 -8.08
C MET A 149 -17.04 1.40 -8.90
N SER A 150 -15.89 2.02 -9.03
CA SER A 150 -14.73 1.39 -9.68
C SER A 150 -13.42 1.99 -9.17
N ALA A 151 -12.30 1.43 -9.59
CA ALA A 151 -10.98 1.92 -9.27
C ALA A 151 -10.16 2.23 -10.53
N ILE A 152 -9.30 3.23 -10.41
CA ILE A 152 -8.24 3.57 -11.35
C ILE A 152 -6.94 3.07 -10.74
N ALA A 153 -6.29 2.13 -11.39
CA ALA A 153 -4.99 1.63 -10.96
C ALA A 153 -3.89 2.39 -11.72
N ILE A 154 -2.89 2.86 -10.99
CA ILE A 154 -1.79 3.65 -11.56
C ILE A 154 -0.50 2.89 -11.32
N ILE A 155 0.05 2.29 -12.37
CA ILE A 155 1.36 1.66 -12.35
C ILE A 155 2.41 2.68 -12.78
N GLY A 156 3.49 2.79 -12.02
CA GLY A 156 4.49 3.82 -12.25
C GLY A 156 5.77 3.64 -11.44
N ASN A 157 6.70 4.52 -11.70
CA ASN A 157 8.01 4.58 -11.06
C ASN A 157 8.05 5.56 -9.87
N SER A 158 9.22 6.10 -9.56
CA SER A 158 9.44 7.04 -8.44
C SER A 158 8.56 8.28 -8.49
N ILE A 159 8.17 8.77 -9.67
CA ILE A 159 7.31 9.94 -9.81
C ILE A 159 5.91 9.61 -9.28
N THR A 160 5.39 8.46 -9.62
CA THR A 160 4.10 7.96 -9.12
C THR A 160 4.17 7.55 -7.65
N ASP A 161 5.27 6.90 -7.23
CA ASP A 161 5.57 6.56 -5.84
C ASP A 161 5.63 7.78 -4.92
N GLY A 162 5.92 8.96 -5.47
CA GLY A 162 5.90 10.24 -4.76
C GLY A 162 7.26 10.81 -4.43
N LYS A 163 8.30 10.48 -5.20
CA LYS A 163 9.61 11.12 -5.04
C LYS A 163 9.48 12.64 -5.09
N CYS A 164 10.07 13.32 -4.10
CA CYS A 164 10.01 14.78 -3.89
C CYS A 164 8.63 15.31 -3.43
N SER A 165 7.65 14.45 -3.13
CA SER A 165 6.48 14.88 -2.38
C SER A 165 6.83 15.09 -0.89
N THR A 166 5.96 15.77 -0.15
CA THR A 166 6.21 16.10 1.25
C THR A 166 5.90 14.89 2.15
N ASP A 167 6.86 14.49 2.97
CA ASP A 167 6.65 13.39 3.93
C ASP A 167 5.45 13.69 4.84
N ASN A 168 4.62 12.68 5.05
CA ASN A 168 3.38 12.71 5.82
C ASN A 168 2.26 13.62 5.31
N ALA A 169 2.48 14.40 4.25
CA ALA A 169 1.43 15.26 3.68
C ALA A 169 0.41 14.48 2.83
N GLN A 170 0.75 13.25 2.41
CA GLN A 170 -0.10 12.44 1.53
C GLN A 170 -0.48 13.21 0.26
N ASN A 171 0.50 13.85 -0.38
CA ASN A 171 0.34 14.73 -1.53
C ASN A 171 1.09 14.24 -2.78
N ARG A 172 1.21 12.93 -2.94
CA ARG A 172 1.66 12.33 -4.20
C ARG A 172 0.66 12.69 -5.30
N TRP A 173 1.08 12.75 -6.54
CA TRP A 173 0.15 13.11 -7.60
C TRP A 173 -1.11 12.21 -7.69
N PRO A 174 -1.07 10.87 -7.39
CA PRO A 174 -2.29 10.09 -7.32
C PRO A 174 -3.21 10.48 -6.15
N ASP A 175 -2.64 10.92 -5.00
CA ASP A 175 -3.44 11.47 -3.89
C ASP A 175 -4.16 12.75 -4.32
N VAL A 176 -3.42 13.67 -4.96
CA VAL A 176 -3.98 14.94 -5.46
C VAL A 176 -5.02 14.68 -6.55
N MET A 177 -4.79 13.72 -7.44
CA MET A 177 -5.78 13.30 -8.44
C MET A 177 -7.07 12.84 -7.77
N SER A 178 -6.98 12.03 -6.72
CA SER A 178 -8.13 11.56 -5.96
C SER A 178 -8.92 12.72 -5.32
N GLU A 179 -8.21 13.68 -4.72
CA GLU A 179 -8.82 14.89 -4.18
C GLU A 179 -9.52 15.73 -5.26
N MET A 180 -8.86 15.94 -6.40
CA MET A 180 -9.43 16.70 -7.51
C MET A 180 -10.68 16.04 -8.08
N LEU A 181 -10.67 14.72 -8.29
CA LEU A 181 -11.84 13.97 -8.73
C LEU A 181 -13.03 14.23 -7.81
N GLN A 182 -12.83 14.15 -6.50
CA GLN A 182 -13.92 14.23 -5.53
C GLN A 182 -14.31 15.68 -5.18
N LEU A 183 -13.35 16.52 -4.85
CA LEU A 183 -13.62 17.86 -4.32
C LEU A 183 -13.96 18.86 -5.43
N LYS A 184 -13.24 18.79 -6.56
CA LYS A 184 -13.43 19.70 -7.69
C LYS A 184 -14.47 19.18 -8.67
N HIS A 185 -14.35 17.94 -9.11
CA HIS A 185 -15.18 17.36 -10.16
C HIS A 185 -16.39 16.57 -9.64
N LYS A 186 -16.54 16.42 -8.31
CA LYS A 186 -17.65 15.71 -7.66
C LYS A 186 -17.78 14.24 -8.07
N ILE A 187 -16.69 13.64 -8.54
CA ILE A 187 -16.60 12.22 -8.90
C ILE A 187 -16.17 11.46 -7.65
N THR A 188 -17.13 10.91 -6.91
CA THR A 188 -16.90 10.25 -5.60
C THR A 188 -16.89 8.72 -5.68
N ASN A 189 -17.12 8.17 -6.86
CA ASN A 189 -17.25 6.72 -7.09
C ASN A 189 -16.02 6.08 -7.75
N GLN A 190 -14.90 6.78 -7.78
CA GLN A 190 -13.64 6.29 -8.33
C GLN A 190 -12.58 6.17 -7.23
N GLY A 191 -12.17 4.92 -6.92
CA GLY A 191 -10.97 4.67 -6.15
C GLY A 191 -9.71 4.95 -6.97
N VAL A 192 -8.63 5.35 -6.32
CA VAL A 192 -7.32 5.55 -6.95
C VAL A 192 -6.30 4.70 -6.22
N LEU A 193 -5.66 3.78 -6.94
CA LEU A 193 -4.61 2.91 -6.42
C LEU A 193 -3.26 3.41 -6.94
N ASN A 194 -2.39 3.81 -6.02
CA ASN A 194 -1.02 4.17 -6.33
C ASN A 194 -0.13 2.91 -6.25
N LEU A 195 0.32 2.41 -7.39
CA LEU A 195 1.17 1.24 -7.53
C LEU A 195 2.57 1.64 -8.05
N GLY A 196 2.98 2.86 -7.76
CA GLY A 196 4.32 3.37 -8.03
C GLY A 196 5.37 2.68 -7.16
N ILE A 197 6.52 2.39 -7.76
CA ILE A 197 7.72 1.87 -7.09
C ILE A 197 8.93 2.68 -7.54
N GLY A 198 9.69 3.21 -6.58
CA GLY A 198 10.94 3.93 -6.88
C GLY A 198 11.86 3.12 -7.79
N ASN A 199 12.43 3.75 -8.81
CA ASN A 199 13.32 3.11 -9.79
C ASN A 199 12.73 1.86 -10.47
N ASN A 200 11.40 1.72 -10.56
CA ASN A 200 10.79 0.63 -11.29
C ASN A 200 11.00 0.76 -12.79
N ARG A 201 11.00 -0.35 -13.49
CA ARG A 201 11.21 -0.46 -14.93
C ARG A 201 10.17 -1.38 -15.56
N VAL A 202 9.93 -1.23 -16.85
CA VAL A 202 8.97 -2.05 -17.60
C VAL A 202 9.62 -3.36 -18.03
N THR A 203 10.78 -3.28 -18.70
CA THR A 203 11.42 -4.41 -19.38
C THR A 203 12.88 -4.62 -19.05
N VAL A 204 13.61 -3.56 -18.70
CA VAL A 204 15.05 -3.61 -18.46
C VAL A 204 15.34 -4.00 -17.01
N PRO A 205 16.00 -5.15 -16.73
CA PRO A 205 16.32 -5.57 -15.37
C PRO A 205 17.21 -4.56 -14.62
N GLY A 206 17.23 -4.66 -13.27
CA GLY A 206 18.11 -3.88 -12.40
C GLY A 206 17.47 -2.64 -11.77
N GLY A 207 16.15 -2.45 -11.90
CA GLY A 207 15.36 -1.52 -11.10
C GLY A 207 14.97 -2.10 -9.73
N PHE A 208 14.07 -1.43 -9.02
CA PHE A 208 13.49 -1.92 -7.78
C PHE A 208 12.18 -2.65 -8.02
N GLY A 209 11.90 -3.67 -7.20
CA GLY A 209 10.74 -4.53 -7.34
C GLY A 209 10.76 -5.37 -8.62
N ALA A 210 9.68 -6.08 -8.88
CA ALA A 210 9.49 -6.78 -10.15
C ALA A 210 9.26 -5.79 -11.30
N LEU A 211 9.62 -6.17 -12.52
CA LEU A 211 9.34 -5.36 -13.70
C LEU A 211 7.84 -5.08 -13.83
N ALA A 212 7.47 -3.89 -14.30
CA ALA A 212 6.06 -3.51 -14.41
C ALA A 212 5.25 -4.55 -15.20
N LYS A 213 5.79 -5.10 -16.29
CA LYS A 213 5.15 -6.17 -17.07
C LYS A 213 4.95 -7.47 -16.28
N GLU A 214 5.87 -7.80 -15.35
CA GLU A 214 5.81 -9.03 -14.55
C GLU A 214 4.83 -8.92 -13.39
N ARG A 215 4.65 -7.72 -12.83
CA ARG A 215 3.75 -7.47 -11.73
C ARG A 215 2.35 -6.99 -12.16
N PHE A 216 2.12 -6.80 -13.45
CA PHE A 216 0.89 -6.21 -13.98
C PHE A 216 -0.35 -7.00 -13.58
N ASP A 217 -0.35 -8.31 -13.80
CA ASP A 217 -1.50 -9.16 -13.45
C ASP A 217 -1.82 -9.09 -11.95
N ARG A 218 -0.80 -9.26 -11.11
CA ARG A 218 -0.96 -9.22 -9.66
C ARG A 218 -1.40 -7.85 -9.14
N ASP A 219 -0.74 -6.79 -9.60
CA ASP A 219 -0.89 -5.45 -9.03
C ASP A 219 -2.06 -4.68 -9.65
N ILE A 220 -2.46 -5.04 -10.87
CA ILE A 220 -3.53 -4.37 -11.62
C ILE A 220 -4.76 -5.25 -11.78
N LEU A 221 -4.64 -6.36 -12.52
CA LEU A 221 -5.80 -7.15 -12.92
C LEU A 221 -6.46 -7.89 -11.75
N MET A 222 -5.69 -8.28 -10.74
CA MET A 222 -6.19 -8.96 -9.55
C MET A 222 -6.69 -8.00 -8.46
N GLN A 223 -6.64 -6.67 -8.68
CA GLN A 223 -7.20 -5.71 -7.74
C GLN A 223 -8.72 -5.60 -7.87
N SER A 224 -9.39 -5.42 -6.75
CA SER A 224 -10.85 -5.31 -6.71
C SER A 224 -11.33 -4.05 -7.41
N GLY A 225 -12.30 -4.21 -8.32
CA GLY A 225 -13.02 -3.09 -8.94
C GLY A 225 -12.24 -2.23 -9.92
N VAL A 226 -11.04 -2.62 -10.33
CA VAL A 226 -10.26 -1.87 -11.32
C VAL A 226 -10.94 -1.95 -12.69
N LYS A 227 -11.20 -0.77 -13.28
CA LYS A 227 -11.76 -0.63 -14.63
C LYS A 227 -10.94 0.30 -15.52
N LYS A 228 -9.99 1.02 -14.95
CA LYS A 228 -9.10 1.94 -15.68
C LYS A 228 -7.68 1.76 -15.19
N VAL A 229 -6.74 1.86 -16.10
CA VAL A 229 -5.32 1.78 -15.80
C VAL A 229 -4.62 3.02 -16.34
N VAL A 230 -3.74 3.59 -15.55
CA VAL A 230 -2.78 4.61 -15.99
C VAL A 230 -1.39 4.00 -15.90
N ILE A 231 -0.66 4.03 -17.00
CA ILE A 231 0.72 3.56 -17.08
C ILE A 231 1.63 4.78 -17.19
N PHE A 232 2.47 4.99 -16.17
CA PHE A 232 3.44 6.09 -16.14
C PHE A 232 4.83 5.53 -15.83
N GLU A 233 5.37 4.81 -16.79
CA GLU A 233 6.61 4.04 -16.70
C GLU A 233 7.52 4.26 -17.89
N GLY A 234 8.72 3.66 -17.88
CA GLY A 234 9.66 3.58 -18.98
C GLY A 234 10.84 4.54 -18.88
N VAL A 235 10.75 5.63 -18.11
CA VAL A 235 11.85 6.60 -18.00
C VAL A 235 13.13 5.96 -17.45
N ASN A 236 13.01 5.01 -16.51
CA ASN A 236 14.16 4.32 -15.93
C ASN A 236 14.74 3.25 -16.87
N ASP A 237 13.94 2.69 -17.76
CA ASP A 237 14.41 1.80 -18.81
C ASP A 237 15.26 2.55 -19.82
N ILE A 238 14.75 3.70 -20.31
CA ILE A 238 15.45 4.56 -21.26
C ILE A 238 16.71 5.12 -20.63
N GLY A 239 16.65 5.59 -19.37
CA GLY A 239 17.80 6.11 -18.64
C GLY A 239 18.89 5.08 -18.38
N ALA A 240 18.55 3.79 -18.30
CA ALA A 240 19.49 2.69 -18.15
C ALA A 240 19.99 2.10 -19.49
N ALA A 241 19.43 2.56 -20.61
CA ALA A 241 19.82 2.09 -21.94
C ALA A 241 21.29 2.42 -22.22
N ARG A 242 21.99 1.49 -22.88
CA ARG A 242 23.33 1.76 -23.38
C ARG A 242 23.28 2.87 -24.43
N ARG A 243 24.37 3.62 -24.55
CA ARG A 243 24.47 4.66 -25.59
C ARG A 243 24.11 4.10 -26.96
N GLY A 244 23.18 4.73 -27.65
CA GLY A 244 22.70 4.31 -28.98
C GLY A 244 21.63 3.21 -29.00
N SER A 245 21.17 2.71 -27.83
CA SER A 245 20.11 1.68 -27.76
C SER A 245 18.78 2.20 -27.24
N SER A 246 18.61 3.49 -27.02
CA SER A 246 17.38 4.08 -26.45
C SER A 246 16.15 3.83 -27.28
N GLU A 247 16.26 3.86 -28.62
CA GLU A 247 15.15 3.57 -29.54
C GLU A 247 14.70 2.11 -29.44
N THR A 248 15.66 1.16 -29.37
CA THR A 248 15.36 -0.25 -29.17
C THR A 248 14.63 -0.50 -27.86
N VAL A 249 15.11 0.14 -26.78
CA VAL A 249 14.46 0.04 -25.46
C VAL A 249 13.06 0.65 -25.49
N ALA A 250 12.87 1.81 -26.12
CA ALA A 250 11.55 2.42 -26.27
C ALA A 250 10.57 1.50 -27.02
N ARG A 251 11.02 0.84 -28.09
CA ARG A 251 10.22 -0.13 -28.83
C ARG A 251 9.84 -1.34 -27.96
N GLN A 252 10.78 -1.89 -27.20
CA GLN A 252 10.51 -2.98 -26.27
C GLN A 252 9.48 -2.60 -25.20
N ILE A 253 9.51 -1.37 -24.71
CA ILE A 253 8.51 -0.86 -23.77
C ILE A 253 7.13 -0.87 -24.42
N ILE A 254 7.00 -0.30 -25.63
CA ILE A 254 5.74 -0.19 -26.37
C ILE A 254 5.15 -1.59 -26.66
N GLU A 255 5.99 -2.54 -27.03
CA GLU A 255 5.56 -3.93 -27.30
C GLU A 255 5.17 -4.71 -26.05
N SER A 256 5.50 -4.20 -24.85
CA SER A 256 5.24 -4.86 -23.56
C SER A 256 4.02 -4.31 -22.83
N ILE A 257 3.42 -3.24 -23.34
CA ILE A 257 2.21 -2.59 -22.83
C ILE A 257 1.00 -2.98 -23.67
#